data_e506f005a90e14410f530249ecc7f9d3
#
_entry.id   e506f005a90e14410f530249ecc7f9d3
#
_cell.length_a   1.000
_cell.length_b   1.000
_cell.length_c   1.000
_cell.angle_alpha   90.00
_cell.angle_beta   90.00
_cell.angle_gamma   90.00
#
_symmetry.space_group_name_H-M   'P 1'
#
loop_
_entity.id
_entity.type
_entity.pdbx_description
1 polymer ?
#
loop_
_entity_poly.entity_id
_entity_poly.type
_entity_poly.pdbx_seq_one_letter_code
_entity_poly.pdbx_strand_id
1 'polypeptide(L)'
;MNILNRLIVFTAICLCVVSTDARAESEHPFSTLYVFGDSLSDPGNAFAVTGETANPPFEPIPSAAYGVGGHHFSNGRTWVEVMAQQMGLNQGAKPAFRDPAFGNYAFAGARALTVTSPGFDTQVQMYLGVHGCAPQPNALYVVQFGGNDLRDALDAIFMGQDPAPILGNAITAIAQNIGILAACGAEHFLIANAPNLGAAPAVAPEFKAAVAGLSFQFNQILTGTLAAHFPTGLNFYHLDMFGFVTAAAAMPEGFGFTNGITPCLTFGVTDGAFCKDRNGHLFWDAIHPTKTAHRLIGEIALGVLPIAD
;
A
#
# COMPACT_ATOMS: atom_id res chain seq x y z
N MET A 1 86.38 6.81 21.56
CA MET A 1 85.37 7.37 20.62
C MET A 1 84.13 6.55 20.80
N ASN A 2 83.22 7.08 21.59
CA ASN A 2 81.96 6.39 21.96
C ASN A 2 80.83 6.92 21.14
N ILE A 3 80.16 6.02 20.40
CA ILE A 3 78.92 6.30 19.71
C ILE A 3 77.78 5.71 20.52
N LEU A 4 76.96 6.60 21.12
CA LEU A 4 75.79 6.26 21.92
C LEU A 4 74.63 5.93 21.01
N ASN A 5 74.16 4.65 21.02
CA ASN A 5 72.94 4.23 20.33
C ASN A 5 71.72 4.69 21.19
N ARG A 6 70.93 5.61 20.65
CA ARG A 6 69.59 5.93 21.18
C ARG A 6 68.57 4.99 20.56
N LEU A 7 68.02 4.15 21.39
CA LEU A 7 66.88 3.29 21.08
C LEU A 7 65.62 4.17 21.16
N ILE A 8 64.93 4.40 20.04
CA ILE A 8 63.62 5.05 20.06
C ILE A 8 62.56 3.94 20.11
N VAL A 9 61.87 3.85 21.24
CA VAL A 9 60.71 2.97 21.41
C VAL A 9 59.49 3.65 20.84
N PHE A 10 58.96 3.18 19.71
CA PHE A 10 57.65 3.58 19.19
C PHE A 10 56.55 2.80 19.92
N THR A 11 55.86 3.48 20.84
CA THR A 11 54.64 2.95 21.44
C THR A 11 53.50 3.16 20.46
N ALA A 12 53.06 2.08 19.78
CA ALA A 12 51.86 2.10 18.95
C ALA A 12 50.61 2.12 19.84
N ILE A 13 49.96 3.24 19.92
CA ILE A 13 48.62 3.38 20.53
C ILE A 13 47.62 2.80 19.52
N CYS A 14 47.13 1.60 19.78
CA CYS A 14 46.05 0.99 19.05
C CYS A 14 44.75 1.68 19.51
N LEU A 15 44.25 2.68 18.74
CA LEU A 15 42.91 3.22 18.91
C LEU A 15 41.92 2.14 18.45
N CYS A 16 41.33 1.40 19.37
CA CYS A 16 40.13 0.64 19.10
C CYS A 16 38.99 1.65 18.86
N VAL A 17 38.66 1.92 17.58
CA VAL A 17 37.42 2.57 17.21
C VAL A 17 36.32 1.54 17.46
N VAL A 18 35.67 1.66 18.61
CA VAL A 18 34.39 0.97 18.86
C VAL A 18 33.38 1.69 17.99
N SER A 19 33.11 1.12 16.81
CA SER A 19 31.94 1.49 16.03
C SER A 19 30.73 1.06 16.84
N THR A 20 30.16 1.98 17.60
CA THR A 20 28.77 1.86 18.03
C THR A 20 27.96 1.97 16.76
N ASP A 21 27.47 0.86 16.24
CA ASP A 21 26.32 0.86 15.37
C ASP A 21 25.17 1.47 16.19
N ALA A 22 25.06 2.79 16.13
CA ALA A 22 23.87 3.49 16.53
C ALA A 22 22.80 3.01 15.54
N ARG A 23 22.07 1.93 15.92
CA ARG A 23 20.75 1.69 15.36
C ARG A 23 20.03 3.00 15.58
N ALA A 24 19.71 3.70 14.49
CA ALA A 24 18.78 4.82 14.54
C ALA A 24 17.56 4.28 15.31
N GLU A 25 17.28 4.84 16.49
CA GLU A 25 16.03 4.56 17.19
C GLU A 25 14.93 4.81 16.17
N SER A 26 14.02 3.87 16.04
CA SER A 26 12.94 3.99 15.07
C SER A 26 12.15 5.24 15.43
N GLU A 27 12.05 6.19 14.50
CA GLU A 27 11.31 7.45 14.70
C GLU A 27 9.79 7.23 14.92
N HIS A 28 9.34 5.99 15.07
CA HIS A 28 7.94 5.60 15.30
C HIS A 28 7.82 4.54 16.42
N PRO A 29 6.68 4.47 17.12
CA PRO A 29 6.49 3.57 18.27
C PRO A 29 6.17 2.12 17.89
N PHE A 30 6.03 1.79 16.59
CA PHE A 30 5.56 0.49 16.14
C PHE A 30 6.68 -0.55 16.10
N SER A 31 6.40 -1.77 16.56
CA SER A 31 7.32 -2.91 16.58
C SER A 31 7.07 -3.88 15.43
N THR A 32 5.86 -3.87 14.85
CA THR A 32 5.46 -4.74 13.73
C THR A 32 4.38 -4.10 12.88
N LEU A 33 4.17 -4.63 11.68
CA LEU A 33 3.24 -4.14 10.67
C LEU A 33 2.45 -5.31 10.11
N TYR A 34 1.12 -5.17 10.06
CA TYR A 34 0.21 -6.05 9.34
C TYR A 34 -0.58 -5.27 8.30
N VAL A 35 -0.74 -5.83 7.10
CA VAL A 35 -1.32 -5.13 5.96
C VAL A 35 -2.46 -5.94 5.37
N PHE A 36 -3.59 -5.29 5.18
CA PHE A 36 -4.78 -5.80 4.52
C PHE A 36 -5.18 -4.83 3.41
N GLY A 37 -5.42 -5.35 2.21
CA GLY A 37 -5.70 -4.48 1.09
C GLY A 37 -5.90 -5.20 -0.24
N ASP A 38 -5.90 -4.42 -1.29
CA ASP A 38 -6.04 -4.87 -2.67
C ASP A 38 -4.72 -4.76 -3.47
N SER A 39 -4.82 -4.64 -4.79
CA SER A 39 -3.67 -4.55 -5.70
C SER A 39 -2.72 -3.37 -5.42
N LEU A 40 -3.20 -2.30 -4.78
CA LEU A 40 -2.36 -1.15 -4.44
C LEU A 40 -1.37 -1.46 -3.31
N SER A 41 -1.64 -2.50 -2.53
CA SER A 41 -0.83 -2.91 -1.37
C SER A 41 -0.28 -4.33 -1.50
N ASP A 42 -0.63 -5.08 -2.55
CA ASP A 42 -0.20 -6.47 -2.80
C ASP A 42 1.30 -6.55 -3.15
N PRO A 43 2.14 -7.18 -2.33
CA PRO A 43 3.58 -7.31 -2.57
C PRO A 43 3.94 -8.51 -3.45
N GLY A 44 2.96 -9.13 -4.14
CA GLY A 44 3.09 -10.31 -4.96
C GLY A 44 2.37 -11.54 -4.39
N ASN A 45 1.37 -11.37 -3.53
CA ASN A 45 0.52 -12.45 -3.02
C ASN A 45 -0.30 -13.08 -4.15
N ALA A 46 -0.95 -12.27 -5.01
CA ALA A 46 -1.70 -12.78 -6.14
C ALA A 46 -0.83 -13.61 -7.08
N PHE A 47 0.39 -13.14 -7.39
CA PHE A 47 1.35 -13.90 -8.18
C PHE A 47 1.78 -15.20 -7.49
N ALA A 48 1.99 -15.18 -6.18
CA ALA A 48 2.37 -16.38 -5.42
C ALA A 48 1.30 -17.49 -5.49
N VAL A 49 0.03 -17.10 -5.59
CA VAL A 49 -1.10 -18.04 -5.68
C VAL A 49 -1.39 -18.47 -7.11
N THR A 50 -1.41 -17.53 -8.06
CA THR A 50 -1.80 -17.83 -9.45
C THR A 50 -0.64 -18.41 -10.26
N GLY A 51 0.60 -18.05 -9.95
CA GLY A 51 1.78 -18.43 -10.73
C GLY A 51 1.78 -17.86 -12.15
N GLU A 52 0.85 -16.94 -12.45
CA GLU A 52 0.64 -16.45 -13.80
C GLU A 52 1.71 -15.45 -14.21
N THR A 53 2.24 -15.65 -15.39
CA THR A 53 3.08 -14.68 -16.09
C THR A 53 2.31 -14.17 -17.30
N ALA A 54 2.10 -12.85 -17.42
CA ALA A 54 1.47 -12.32 -18.62
C ALA A 54 2.40 -12.43 -19.82
N ASN A 55 1.88 -13.03 -20.87
CA ASN A 55 2.45 -12.91 -22.21
C ASN A 55 1.76 -11.72 -22.91
N PRO A 56 2.43 -11.10 -23.92
CA PRO A 56 1.74 -10.12 -24.75
C PRO A 56 0.53 -10.73 -25.46
N PRO A 57 -0.59 -10.02 -25.61
CA PRO A 57 -0.82 -8.68 -25.07
C PRO A 57 -0.92 -8.72 -23.53
N PHE A 58 -0.20 -7.82 -22.86
CA PHE A 58 -0.12 -7.81 -21.40
C PHE A 58 -1.50 -7.62 -20.77
N GLU A 59 -1.90 -8.58 -19.96
CA GLU A 59 -3.10 -8.49 -19.17
C GLU A 59 -2.79 -7.96 -17.75
N PRO A 60 -3.75 -7.44 -16.99
CA PRO A 60 -3.52 -6.85 -15.67
C PRO A 60 -3.32 -7.92 -14.59
N ILE A 61 -2.38 -8.83 -14.83
CA ILE A 61 -1.94 -9.84 -13.87
C ILE A 61 -0.48 -9.60 -13.50
N PRO A 62 -0.05 -10.00 -12.30
CA PRO A 62 1.33 -9.83 -11.85
C PRO A 62 2.27 -10.69 -12.70
N SER A 63 2.86 -10.08 -13.68
CA SER A 63 3.63 -10.73 -14.73
C SER A 63 4.93 -10.03 -14.98
N ALA A 64 5.64 -10.45 -16.04
CA ALA A 64 6.82 -9.79 -16.52
C ALA A 64 6.65 -8.30 -16.85
N ALA A 65 5.44 -7.86 -17.21
CA ALA A 65 5.11 -6.46 -17.45
C ALA A 65 5.08 -5.62 -16.16
N TYR A 66 4.75 -6.24 -15.05
CA TYR A 66 4.77 -5.64 -13.71
C TYR A 66 6.05 -5.99 -12.95
N GLY A 67 6.76 -7.00 -13.38
CA GLY A 67 7.72 -7.78 -12.64
C GLY A 67 9.11 -7.18 -12.47
N VAL A 68 9.27 -5.97 -11.96
CA VAL A 68 10.57 -5.60 -11.40
C VAL A 68 10.53 -5.81 -9.90
N GLY A 69 11.07 -6.95 -9.46
CA GLY A 69 11.34 -7.17 -8.04
C GLY A 69 10.18 -7.66 -7.18
N GLY A 70 9.15 -8.35 -7.73
CA GLY A 70 8.15 -8.97 -6.87
C GLY A 70 6.75 -9.15 -7.45
N HIS A 71 6.53 -8.87 -8.72
CA HIS A 71 5.24 -9.06 -9.38
C HIS A 71 4.09 -8.24 -8.75
N HIS A 72 4.37 -6.96 -8.49
CA HIS A 72 3.37 -5.98 -8.06
C HIS A 72 2.48 -5.53 -9.22
N PHE A 73 1.32 -4.97 -8.94
CA PHE A 73 0.51 -4.23 -9.91
C PHE A 73 1.05 -2.81 -10.11
N SER A 74 2.35 -2.74 -10.44
CA SER A 74 3.10 -1.52 -10.67
C SER A 74 4.43 -1.87 -11.33
N ASN A 75 5.24 -0.88 -11.67
CA ASN A 75 6.62 -1.07 -12.14
C ASN A 75 7.65 -1.11 -11.00
N GLY A 76 7.24 -1.41 -9.78
CA GLY A 76 8.11 -1.54 -8.63
C GLY A 76 7.34 -1.69 -7.32
N ARG A 77 7.99 -1.38 -6.21
CA ARG A 77 7.41 -1.54 -4.86
C ARG A 77 6.13 -0.76 -4.66
N THR A 78 5.24 -1.33 -3.86
CA THR A 78 4.05 -0.66 -3.37
C THR A 78 4.39 0.39 -2.30
N TRP A 79 3.45 1.28 -2.02
CA TRP A 79 3.60 2.32 -1.00
C TRP A 79 3.84 1.74 0.40
N VAL A 80 3.22 0.59 0.71
CA VAL A 80 3.39 -0.10 1.98
C VAL A 80 4.82 -0.62 2.14
N GLU A 81 5.41 -1.18 1.08
CA GLU A 81 6.80 -1.64 1.11
C GLU A 81 7.79 -0.49 1.28
N VAL A 82 7.49 0.68 0.67
CA VAL A 82 8.30 1.89 0.87
C VAL A 82 8.21 2.37 2.32
N MET A 83 7.00 2.49 2.85
CA MET A 83 6.74 2.87 4.24
C MET A 83 7.45 1.90 5.20
N ALA A 84 7.21 0.60 5.05
CA ALA A 84 7.80 -0.43 5.91
C ALA A 84 9.33 -0.43 5.88
N GLN A 85 9.93 -0.16 4.72
CA GLN A 85 11.39 -0.05 4.60
C GLN A 85 11.94 1.12 5.42
N GLN A 86 11.29 2.28 5.37
CA GLN A 86 11.71 3.47 6.13
C GLN A 86 11.50 3.27 7.64
N MET A 87 10.47 2.51 8.00
CA MET A 87 10.20 2.12 9.40
C MET A 87 11.11 0.98 9.91
N GLY A 88 11.90 0.31 9.05
CA GLY A 88 12.65 -0.88 9.45
C GLY A 88 11.78 -2.12 9.67
N LEU A 89 10.50 -2.08 9.29
CA LEU A 89 9.49 -3.14 9.47
C LEU A 89 9.28 -3.98 8.21
N ASN A 90 10.33 -4.25 7.44
CA ASN A 90 10.26 -4.90 6.13
C ASN A 90 9.52 -6.24 6.11
N GLN A 91 9.56 -7.02 7.22
CA GLN A 91 8.88 -8.32 7.29
C GLN A 91 7.35 -8.16 7.22
N GLY A 92 6.81 -7.08 7.79
CA GLY A 92 5.40 -6.77 7.76
C GLY A 92 4.86 -6.42 6.37
N ALA A 93 5.72 -6.02 5.44
CA ALA A 93 5.31 -5.71 4.07
C ALA A 93 5.53 -6.87 3.08
N LYS A 94 6.14 -7.99 3.49
CA LYS A 94 6.35 -9.15 2.63
C LYS A 94 5.10 -10.01 2.48
N PRO A 95 4.97 -10.77 1.37
CA PRO A 95 3.75 -11.51 1.01
C PRO A 95 3.46 -12.70 1.94
N ALA A 96 2.42 -12.61 2.77
CA ALA A 96 2.01 -13.64 3.72
C ALA A 96 1.56 -14.96 3.05
N PHE A 97 1.14 -14.92 1.79
CA PHE A 97 0.82 -16.12 1.01
C PHE A 97 2.06 -16.94 0.60
N ARG A 98 3.26 -16.38 0.71
CA ARG A 98 4.51 -17.12 0.52
C ARG A 98 5.06 -17.69 1.80
N ASP A 99 4.91 -16.96 2.90
CA ASP A 99 5.41 -17.35 4.21
C ASP A 99 4.50 -16.74 5.29
N PRO A 100 3.85 -17.54 6.14
CA PRO A 100 2.97 -17.05 7.19
C PRO A 100 3.68 -16.17 8.24
N ALA A 101 5.02 -16.15 8.28
CA ALA A 101 5.79 -15.22 9.11
C ALA A 101 5.79 -13.79 8.57
N PHE A 102 5.31 -13.56 7.34
CA PHE A 102 5.21 -12.23 6.74
C PHE A 102 3.86 -11.58 7.07
N GLY A 103 3.83 -10.24 7.11
CA GLY A 103 2.68 -9.49 7.62
C GLY A 103 1.73 -8.93 6.57
N ASN A 104 1.99 -9.08 5.26
CA ASN A 104 1.15 -8.48 4.24
C ASN A 104 0.19 -9.49 3.61
N TYR A 105 -1.09 -9.35 3.92
CA TYR A 105 -2.20 -10.18 3.44
C TYR A 105 -2.94 -9.57 2.25
N ALA A 106 -2.56 -8.37 1.79
CA ALA A 106 -3.20 -7.70 0.67
C ALA A 106 -3.16 -8.57 -0.59
N PHE A 107 -4.27 -8.60 -1.33
CA PHE A 107 -4.41 -9.44 -2.51
C PHE A 107 -5.08 -8.69 -3.66
N ALA A 108 -4.50 -8.75 -4.84
CA ALA A 108 -5.03 -8.06 -6.00
C ALA A 108 -6.49 -8.43 -6.30
N GLY A 109 -7.30 -7.41 -6.61
CA GLY A 109 -8.72 -7.58 -6.86
C GLY A 109 -9.58 -7.77 -5.60
N ALA A 110 -9.01 -7.71 -4.40
CA ALA A 110 -9.75 -7.83 -3.16
C ALA A 110 -10.78 -6.71 -2.96
N ARG A 111 -11.96 -7.08 -2.45
CA ARG A 111 -13.02 -6.21 -1.95
C ARG A 111 -13.03 -6.27 -0.43
N ALA A 112 -13.87 -5.44 0.17
CA ALA A 112 -14.11 -5.54 1.61
C ALA A 112 -14.73 -6.90 2.01
N LEU A 113 -15.53 -7.50 1.13
CA LEU A 113 -16.03 -8.87 1.26
C LEU A 113 -15.45 -9.75 0.16
N THR A 114 -15.18 -11.02 0.50
CA THR A 114 -14.68 -12.00 -0.47
C THR A 114 -15.71 -12.31 -1.55
N VAL A 115 -15.33 -12.10 -2.81
CA VAL A 115 -16.13 -12.50 -3.99
C VAL A 115 -15.31 -13.48 -4.84
N THR A 116 -14.26 -13.03 -5.50
CA THR A 116 -13.39 -13.86 -6.34
C THR A 116 -11.95 -13.93 -5.83
N SER A 117 -11.52 -12.88 -5.16
CA SER A 117 -10.20 -12.77 -4.52
C SER A 117 -10.37 -12.70 -3.01
N PRO A 118 -9.38 -13.13 -2.20
CA PRO A 118 -9.44 -13.02 -0.75
C PRO A 118 -9.71 -11.57 -0.33
N GLY A 119 -10.93 -11.29 0.12
CA GLY A 119 -11.36 -9.98 0.62
C GLY A 119 -10.83 -9.71 2.03
N PHE A 120 -11.18 -8.53 2.57
CA PHE A 120 -10.72 -8.17 3.91
C PHE A 120 -11.15 -9.18 4.98
N ASP A 121 -12.37 -9.70 4.88
CA ASP A 121 -12.90 -10.77 5.73
C ASP A 121 -12.00 -12.02 5.72
N THR A 122 -11.61 -12.50 4.53
CA THR A 122 -10.72 -13.67 4.38
C THR A 122 -9.29 -13.33 4.83
N GLN A 123 -8.77 -12.16 4.50
CA GLN A 123 -7.43 -11.72 4.91
C GLN A 123 -7.33 -11.68 6.45
N VAL A 124 -8.35 -11.16 7.14
CA VAL A 124 -8.41 -11.17 8.62
C VAL A 124 -8.46 -12.60 9.17
N GLN A 125 -9.26 -13.50 8.57
CA GLN A 125 -9.29 -14.89 9.01
C GLN A 125 -7.94 -15.59 8.83
N MET A 126 -7.22 -15.30 7.74
CA MET A 126 -5.87 -15.84 7.52
C MET A 126 -4.88 -15.32 8.58
N TYR A 127 -4.92 -14.00 8.87
CA TYR A 127 -4.14 -13.40 9.94
C TYR A 127 -4.42 -14.08 11.30
N LEU A 128 -5.69 -14.23 11.67
CA LEU A 128 -6.08 -14.87 12.92
C LEU A 128 -5.70 -16.36 12.95
N GLY A 129 -5.72 -17.04 11.83
CA GLY A 129 -5.28 -18.44 11.70
C GLY A 129 -3.79 -18.62 12.03
N VAL A 130 -2.97 -17.61 11.75
CA VAL A 130 -1.52 -17.62 12.02
C VAL A 130 -1.19 -17.12 13.43
N HIS A 131 -1.75 -15.95 13.78
CA HIS A 131 -1.38 -15.20 14.99
C HIS A 131 -2.33 -15.46 16.17
N GLY A 132 -3.47 -16.10 15.93
CA GLY A 132 -4.53 -16.23 16.92
C GLY A 132 -5.15 -14.87 17.26
N CYS A 133 -5.97 -14.85 18.32
CA CYS A 133 -6.50 -13.62 18.90
C CYS A 133 -5.57 -13.14 20.03
N ALA A 134 -4.30 -12.97 19.73
CA ALA A 134 -3.28 -12.51 20.67
C ALA A 134 -2.74 -11.16 20.22
N PRO A 135 -2.88 -10.10 21.03
CA PRO A 135 -2.42 -8.77 20.66
C PRO A 135 -0.91 -8.77 20.46
N GLN A 136 -0.47 -8.11 19.41
CA GLN A 136 0.94 -7.79 19.20
C GLN A 136 1.16 -6.37 19.74
N PRO A 137 1.93 -6.19 20.80
CA PRO A 137 2.18 -4.89 21.38
C PRO A 137 2.75 -3.94 20.32
N ASN A 138 2.17 -2.74 20.22
CA ASN A 138 2.58 -1.69 19.28
C ASN A 138 2.59 -2.15 17.80
N ALA A 139 1.66 -3.02 17.40
CA ALA A 139 1.47 -3.37 16.00
C ALA A 139 0.70 -2.27 15.27
N LEU A 140 1.13 -1.92 14.05
CA LEU A 140 0.38 -1.08 13.13
C LEU A 140 -0.40 -1.98 12.16
N TYR A 141 -1.73 -1.81 12.12
CA TYR A 141 -2.62 -2.50 11.20
C TYR A 141 -3.01 -1.57 10.05
N VAL A 142 -2.53 -1.86 8.85
CA VAL A 142 -2.82 -1.09 7.63
C VAL A 142 -4.05 -1.68 6.95
N VAL A 143 -5.04 -0.84 6.66
CA VAL A 143 -6.29 -1.24 5.99
C VAL A 143 -6.51 -0.34 4.77
N GLN A 144 -6.55 -0.94 3.58
CA GLN A 144 -6.72 -0.24 2.31
C GLN A 144 -7.69 -1.00 1.42
N PHE A 145 -8.95 -0.56 1.36
CA PHE A 145 -10.03 -1.15 0.57
C PHE A 145 -10.96 -0.08 -0.02
N GLY A 146 -11.86 -0.52 -0.89
CA GLY A 146 -12.90 0.31 -1.48
C GLY A 146 -12.72 0.52 -2.99
N GLY A 147 -11.49 0.43 -3.53
CA GLY A 147 -11.26 0.63 -4.96
C GLY A 147 -12.02 -0.36 -5.85
N ASN A 148 -11.99 -1.65 -5.52
CA ASN A 148 -12.70 -2.68 -6.27
C ASN A 148 -14.20 -2.69 -5.99
N ASP A 149 -14.63 -2.35 -4.76
CA ASP A 149 -16.04 -2.19 -4.39
C ASP A 149 -16.68 -1.03 -5.18
N LEU A 150 -15.96 0.08 -5.34
CA LEU A 150 -16.36 1.21 -6.17
C LEU A 150 -16.46 0.82 -7.66
N ARG A 151 -15.57 -0.02 -8.17
CA ARG A 151 -15.67 -0.53 -9.53
C ARG A 151 -16.92 -1.39 -9.73
N ASP A 152 -17.21 -2.29 -8.80
CA ASP A 152 -18.44 -3.09 -8.83
C ASP A 152 -19.69 -2.20 -8.75
N ALA A 153 -19.66 -1.14 -7.95
CA ALA A 153 -20.74 -0.14 -7.90
C ALA A 153 -20.90 0.62 -9.21
N LEU A 154 -19.80 0.96 -9.91
CA LEU A 154 -19.85 1.56 -11.25
C LEU A 154 -20.42 0.59 -12.26
N ASP A 155 -20.03 -0.67 -12.25
CA ASP A 155 -20.59 -1.70 -13.13
C ASP A 155 -22.09 -1.85 -12.89
N ALA A 156 -22.56 -1.83 -11.64
CA ALA A 156 -23.99 -1.84 -11.31
C ALA A 156 -24.72 -0.61 -11.90
N ILE A 157 -24.14 0.58 -11.79
CA ILE A 157 -24.71 1.82 -12.38
C ILE A 157 -24.83 1.67 -13.90
N PHE A 158 -23.80 1.18 -14.59
CA PHE A 158 -23.85 0.97 -16.04
C PHE A 158 -24.89 -0.08 -16.47
N MET A 159 -25.19 -1.04 -15.58
CA MET A 159 -26.27 -2.03 -15.77
C MET A 159 -27.64 -1.50 -15.35
N GLY A 160 -27.78 -0.25 -14.91
CA GLY A 160 -29.03 0.34 -14.41
C GLY A 160 -29.46 -0.19 -13.04
N GLN A 161 -28.53 -0.73 -12.26
CA GLN A 161 -28.75 -1.27 -10.92
C GLN A 161 -28.38 -0.24 -9.86
N ASP A 162 -28.94 -0.40 -8.65
CA ASP A 162 -28.62 0.46 -7.48
C ASP A 162 -27.24 0.09 -6.91
N PRO A 163 -26.26 1.02 -6.88
CA PRO A 163 -24.94 0.77 -6.30
C PRO A 163 -24.93 0.82 -4.77
N ALA A 164 -25.96 1.36 -4.13
CA ALA A 164 -25.95 1.62 -2.69
C ALA A 164 -25.75 0.36 -1.83
N PRO A 165 -26.36 -0.81 -2.15
CA PRO A 165 -26.10 -2.02 -1.39
C PRO A 165 -24.64 -2.49 -1.45
N ILE A 166 -23.97 -2.33 -2.61
CA ILE A 166 -22.56 -2.74 -2.78
C ILE A 166 -21.68 -1.89 -1.86
N LEU A 167 -21.84 -0.57 -1.93
CA LEU A 167 -21.03 0.36 -1.14
C LEU A 167 -21.34 0.27 0.37
N GLY A 168 -22.62 0.11 0.73
CA GLY A 168 -23.03 -0.06 2.11
C GLY A 168 -22.47 -1.35 2.75
N ASN A 169 -22.52 -2.45 2.02
CA ASN A 169 -21.94 -3.73 2.46
C ASN A 169 -20.41 -3.63 2.61
N ALA A 170 -19.73 -2.96 1.67
CA ALA A 170 -18.29 -2.77 1.75
C ALA A 170 -17.88 -1.98 3.00
N ILE A 171 -18.53 -0.85 3.27
CA ILE A 171 -18.27 -0.03 4.46
C ILE A 171 -18.56 -0.80 5.75
N THR A 172 -19.67 -1.52 5.79
CA THR A 172 -20.02 -2.38 6.92
C THR A 172 -18.97 -3.46 7.17
N ALA A 173 -18.52 -4.14 6.11
CA ALA A 173 -17.50 -5.17 6.21
C ALA A 173 -16.15 -4.61 6.69
N ILE A 174 -15.75 -3.42 6.23
CA ILE A 174 -14.53 -2.76 6.71
C ILE A 174 -14.63 -2.51 8.22
N ALA A 175 -15.74 -1.92 8.69
CA ALA A 175 -15.93 -1.64 10.10
C ALA A 175 -15.98 -2.91 10.95
N GLN A 176 -16.66 -3.96 10.49
CA GLN A 176 -16.75 -5.26 11.19
C GLN A 176 -15.39 -5.93 11.34
N ASN A 177 -14.57 -5.97 10.27
CA ASN A 177 -13.26 -6.61 10.30
C ASN A 177 -12.25 -5.83 11.16
N ILE A 178 -12.30 -4.50 11.16
CA ILE A 178 -11.57 -3.67 12.13
C ILE A 178 -12.03 -4.02 13.56
N GLY A 179 -13.33 -4.17 13.80
CA GLY A 179 -13.88 -4.58 15.09
C GLY A 179 -13.40 -5.95 15.55
N ILE A 180 -13.27 -6.92 14.63
CA ILE A 180 -12.72 -8.26 14.94
C ILE A 180 -11.24 -8.12 15.36
N LEU A 181 -10.43 -7.39 14.62
CA LEU A 181 -9.03 -7.14 14.98
C LEU A 181 -8.91 -6.41 16.33
N ALA A 182 -9.74 -5.39 16.55
CA ALA A 182 -9.78 -4.62 17.80
C ALA A 182 -10.20 -5.50 18.99
N ALA A 183 -11.17 -6.39 18.82
CA ALA A 183 -11.56 -7.36 19.84
C ALA A 183 -10.43 -8.33 20.22
N CYS A 184 -9.47 -8.53 19.30
CA CYS A 184 -8.24 -9.29 19.53
C CYS A 184 -7.08 -8.41 20.03
N GLY A 185 -7.34 -7.14 20.40
CA GLY A 185 -6.35 -6.24 20.99
C GLY A 185 -5.54 -5.39 20.01
N ALA A 186 -5.99 -5.26 18.75
CA ALA A 186 -5.41 -4.30 17.82
C ALA A 186 -5.85 -2.87 18.21
N GLU A 187 -4.90 -1.94 18.34
CA GLU A 187 -5.16 -0.57 18.82
C GLU A 187 -4.82 0.51 17.80
N HIS A 188 -3.89 0.25 16.87
CA HIS A 188 -3.37 1.25 15.93
C HIS A 188 -3.68 0.87 14.48
N PHE A 189 -4.47 1.70 13.81
CA PHE A 189 -4.91 1.46 12.43
C PHE A 189 -4.54 2.61 11.51
N LEU A 190 -3.79 2.31 10.44
CA LEU A 190 -3.60 3.22 9.31
C LEU A 190 -4.66 2.91 8.26
N ILE A 191 -5.63 3.80 8.13
CA ILE A 191 -6.71 3.68 7.14
C ILE A 191 -6.33 4.49 5.90
N ALA A 192 -6.08 3.81 4.80
CA ALA A 192 -5.92 4.44 3.51
C ALA A 192 -7.28 4.48 2.81
N ASN A 193 -7.78 5.67 2.54
CA ASN A 193 -9.07 5.85 1.86
C ASN A 193 -8.98 5.38 0.39
N ALA A 194 -10.13 5.13 -0.24
CA ALA A 194 -10.17 4.76 -1.65
C ALA A 194 -9.64 5.93 -2.51
N PRO A 195 -8.78 5.67 -3.53
CA PRO A 195 -8.27 6.72 -4.39
C PRO A 195 -9.37 7.35 -5.24
N ASN A 196 -9.10 8.53 -5.81
CA ASN A 196 -9.98 9.15 -6.80
C ASN A 196 -9.99 8.33 -8.10
N LEU A 197 -10.94 7.40 -8.23
CA LEU A 197 -11.07 6.59 -9.45
C LEU A 197 -11.42 7.42 -10.68
N GLY A 198 -12.06 8.59 -10.50
CA GLY A 198 -12.35 9.51 -11.61
C GLY A 198 -11.09 10.10 -12.27
N ALA A 199 -9.94 10.09 -11.57
CA ALA A 199 -8.67 10.50 -12.17
C ALA A 199 -8.03 9.38 -13.02
N ALA A 200 -8.42 8.12 -12.82
CA ALA A 200 -7.81 6.98 -13.49
C ALA A 200 -7.97 7.06 -15.03
N PRO A 201 -6.93 6.65 -15.80
CA PRO A 201 -6.99 6.62 -17.24
C PRO A 201 -8.11 5.73 -17.82
N ALA A 202 -8.53 4.69 -17.08
CA ALA A 202 -9.63 3.79 -17.49
C ALA A 202 -11.00 4.49 -17.54
N VAL A 203 -11.16 5.63 -16.87
CA VAL A 203 -12.44 6.34 -16.81
C VAL A 203 -12.55 7.33 -17.97
N ALA A 204 -13.58 7.16 -18.79
CA ALA A 204 -13.85 8.05 -19.90
C ALA A 204 -14.11 9.49 -19.42
N PRO A 205 -13.67 10.52 -20.17
CA PRO A 205 -13.69 11.91 -19.72
C PRO A 205 -15.06 12.40 -19.22
N GLU A 206 -16.14 11.98 -19.84
CA GLU A 206 -17.51 12.34 -19.51
C GLU A 206 -17.98 11.79 -18.15
N PHE A 207 -17.36 10.73 -17.65
CA PHE A 207 -17.71 10.10 -16.37
C PHE A 207 -16.79 10.50 -15.21
N LYS A 208 -15.64 11.13 -15.50
CA LYS A 208 -14.62 11.42 -14.50
C LYS A 208 -15.15 12.14 -13.26
N ALA A 209 -15.96 13.18 -13.45
CA ALA A 209 -16.51 13.94 -12.33
C ALA A 209 -17.50 13.12 -11.49
N ALA A 210 -18.35 12.32 -12.10
CA ALA A 210 -19.30 11.47 -11.40
C ALA A 210 -18.60 10.36 -10.60
N VAL A 211 -17.58 9.72 -11.21
CA VAL A 211 -16.78 8.68 -10.55
C VAL A 211 -15.95 9.24 -9.41
N ALA A 212 -15.38 10.44 -9.57
CA ALA A 212 -14.70 11.15 -8.48
C ALA A 212 -15.65 11.46 -7.31
N GLY A 213 -16.87 11.91 -7.63
CA GLY A 213 -17.93 12.17 -6.64
C GLY A 213 -18.30 10.91 -5.85
N LEU A 214 -18.45 9.77 -6.54
CA LEU A 214 -18.74 8.48 -5.90
C LEU A 214 -17.62 8.03 -4.96
N SER A 215 -16.36 8.13 -5.40
CA SER A 215 -15.19 7.82 -4.56
C SER A 215 -15.11 8.72 -3.33
N PHE A 216 -15.35 10.02 -3.51
CA PHE A 216 -15.38 10.98 -2.40
C PHE A 216 -16.48 10.64 -1.38
N GLN A 217 -17.71 10.37 -1.87
CA GLN A 217 -18.84 10.02 -1.01
C GLN A 217 -18.60 8.73 -0.22
N PHE A 218 -18.05 7.70 -0.87
CA PHE A 218 -17.65 6.47 -0.19
C PHE A 218 -16.69 6.75 0.96
N ASN A 219 -15.65 7.53 0.74
CA ASN A 219 -14.65 7.88 1.75
C ASN A 219 -15.27 8.67 2.92
N GLN A 220 -16.18 9.61 2.65
CA GLN A 220 -16.89 10.36 3.69
C GLN A 220 -17.75 9.44 4.58
N ILE A 221 -18.50 8.52 3.96
CA ILE A 221 -19.34 7.57 4.69
C ILE A 221 -18.48 6.60 5.49
N LEU A 222 -17.39 6.07 4.91
CA LEU A 222 -16.46 5.19 5.61
C LEU A 222 -15.87 5.87 6.86
N THR A 223 -15.36 7.09 6.71
CA THR A 223 -14.78 7.86 7.83
C THR A 223 -15.82 8.11 8.93
N GLY A 224 -17.02 8.53 8.55
CA GLY A 224 -18.12 8.74 9.50
C GLY A 224 -18.56 7.46 10.21
N THR A 225 -18.60 6.34 9.49
CA THR A 225 -18.92 5.02 10.05
C THR A 225 -17.88 4.57 11.06
N LEU A 226 -16.58 4.68 10.75
CA LEU A 226 -15.51 4.30 11.68
C LEU A 226 -15.53 5.16 12.94
N ALA A 227 -15.71 6.49 12.79
CA ALA A 227 -15.81 7.39 13.94
C ALA A 227 -17.04 7.09 14.84
N ALA A 228 -18.16 6.67 14.25
CA ALA A 228 -19.36 6.31 14.99
C ALA A 228 -19.24 4.96 15.71
N HIS A 229 -18.58 3.96 15.09
CA HIS A 229 -18.41 2.63 15.67
C HIS A 229 -17.31 2.59 16.74
N PHE A 230 -16.28 3.40 16.59
CA PHE A 230 -15.09 3.40 17.45
C PHE A 230 -14.80 4.81 17.98
N PRO A 231 -15.70 5.38 18.80
CA PRO A 231 -15.53 6.76 19.29
C PRO A 231 -14.34 6.93 20.25
N THR A 232 -13.89 5.84 20.85
CA THR A 232 -12.74 5.79 21.78
C THR A 232 -12.04 4.44 21.71
N GLY A 233 -10.82 4.35 22.21
CA GLY A 233 -10.09 3.10 22.39
C GLY A 233 -9.25 2.63 21.20
N LEU A 234 -9.42 3.21 20.02
CA LEU A 234 -8.59 2.92 18.84
C LEU A 234 -7.91 4.20 18.34
N ASN A 235 -6.71 4.04 17.83
CA ASN A 235 -5.95 5.10 17.20
C ASN A 235 -6.04 4.94 15.67
N PHE A 236 -6.76 5.85 15.03
CA PHE A 236 -6.86 5.89 13.57
C PHE A 236 -5.93 6.95 12.98
N TYR A 237 -5.05 6.52 12.09
CA TYR A 237 -4.22 7.37 11.23
C TYR A 237 -4.81 7.33 9.84
N HIS A 238 -5.00 8.48 9.20
CA HIS A 238 -5.69 8.56 7.91
C HIS A 238 -4.73 8.95 6.79
N LEU A 239 -4.57 8.06 5.82
CA LEU A 239 -3.85 8.32 4.58
C LEU A 239 -4.85 8.74 3.49
N ASP A 240 -4.75 9.99 3.04
CA ASP A 240 -5.62 10.55 2.00
C ASP A 240 -5.09 10.23 0.59
N MET A 241 -5.34 9.01 0.12
CA MET A 241 -5.04 8.61 -1.25
C MET A 241 -5.91 9.35 -2.28
N PHE A 242 -7.17 9.67 -1.91
CA PHE A 242 -8.07 10.43 -2.78
C PHE A 242 -7.50 11.82 -3.09
N GLY A 243 -7.09 12.55 -2.06
CA GLY A 243 -6.50 13.88 -2.20
C GLY A 243 -5.18 13.84 -2.98
N PHE A 244 -4.30 12.89 -2.67
CA PHE A 244 -3.04 12.72 -3.40
C PHE A 244 -3.27 12.49 -4.90
N VAL A 245 -4.10 11.51 -5.28
CA VAL A 245 -4.35 11.19 -6.68
C VAL A 245 -5.02 12.36 -7.40
N THR A 246 -5.95 13.05 -6.72
CA THR A 246 -6.61 14.24 -7.28
C THR A 246 -5.62 15.34 -7.59
N ALA A 247 -4.75 15.68 -6.64
CA ALA A 247 -3.77 16.74 -6.78
C ALA A 247 -2.67 16.38 -7.81
N ALA A 248 -2.16 15.14 -7.76
CA ALA A 248 -1.11 14.68 -8.67
C ALA A 248 -1.59 14.55 -10.12
N ALA A 249 -2.86 14.21 -10.34
CA ALA A 249 -3.45 14.20 -11.68
C ALA A 249 -3.69 15.62 -12.23
N ALA A 250 -4.10 16.56 -11.36
CA ALA A 250 -4.39 17.94 -11.75
C ALA A 250 -3.12 18.79 -11.93
N MET A 251 -2.09 18.56 -11.13
CA MET A 251 -0.84 19.33 -11.11
C MET A 251 0.37 18.39 -11.06
N PRO A 252 0.59 17.57 -12.10
CA PRO A 252 1.60 16.50 -12.06
C PRO A 252 3.01 17.01 -11.79
N GLU A 253 3.39 18.16 -12.34
CA GLU A 253 4.71 18.76 -12.18
C GLU A 253 5.02 19.09 -10.71
N GLY A 254 4.01 19.48 -9.92
CA GLY A 254 4.15 19.75 -8.48
C GLY A 254 4.55 18.50 -7.66
N PHE A 255 4.36 17.32 -8.22
CA PHE A 255 4.72 16.03 -7.63
C PHE A 255 5.91 15.35 -8.35
N GLY A 256 6.53 16.04 -9.31
CA GLY A 256 7.63 15.52 -10.09
C GLY A 256 7.23 14.58 -11.22
N PHE A 257 5.95 14.58 -11.62
CA PHE A 257 5.47 13.85 -12.78
C PHE A 257 5.43 14.76 -14.02
N THR A 258 5.67 14.17 -15.17
CA THR A 258 5.48 14.80 -16.49
C THR A 258 4.12 14.47 -17.08
N ASN A 259 3.43 13.45 -16.54
CA ASN A 259 2.14 12.96 -17.02
C ASN A 259 1.29 12.43 -15.86
N GLY A 260 0.15 13.06 -15.63
CA GLY A 260 -0.84 12.68 -14.61
C GLY A 260 -2.11 12.04 -15.19
N ILE A 261 -2.20 11.79 -16.51
CA ILE A 261 -3.47 11.51 -17.19
C ILE A 261 -3.45 10.17 -17.93
N THR A 262 -2.34 9.83 -18.59
CA THR A 262 -2.25 8.62 -19.42
C THR A 262 -1.44 7.53 -18.74
N PRO A 263 -1.73 6.24 -19.02
CA PRO A 263 -0.94 5.15 -18.48
C PRO A 263 0.42 5.06 -19.17
N CYS A 264 1.40 4.53 -18.43
CA CYS A 264 2.72 4.21 -18.97
C CYS A 264 2.74 2.85 -19.69
N LEU A 265 1.93 1.89 -19.21
CA LEU A 265 1.73 0.59 -19.83
C LEU A 265 0.40 0.56 -20.58
N THR A 266 0.44 0.21 -21.85
CA THR A 266 -0.74 0.02 -22.69
C THR A 266 -0.94 -1.47 -22.92
N PHE A 267 -2.10 -2.00 -22.50
CA PHE A 267 -2.47 -3.39 -22.76
C PHE A 267 -2.89 -3.61 -24.21
N GLY A 268 -2.80 -4.84 -24.66
CA GLY A 268 -3.23 -5.25 -26.01
C GLY A 268 -2.24 -4.94 -27.12
N VAL A 269 -1.06 -4.38 -26.81
CA VAL A 269 0.02 -4.11 -27.76
C VAL A 269 1.29 -4.84 -27.38
N THR A 270 2.03 -5.34 -28.36
CA THR A 270 3.31 -6.03 -28.15
C THR A 270 4.49 -5.09 -28.29
N ASP A 271 4.44 -4.19 -29.29
CA ASP A 271 5.48 -3.22 -29.55
C ASP A 271 5.11 -1.85 -29.00
N GLY A 272 6.02 -1.21 -28.28
CA GLY A 272 5.76 0.11 -27.71
C GLY A 272 4.75 0.12 -26.56
N ALA A 273 4.52 -1.04 -25.90
CA ALA A 273 3.61 -1.16 -24.78
C ALA A 273 3.96 -0.22 -23.59
N PHE A 274 5.22 0.18 -23.47
CA PHE A 274 5.70 1.01 -22.37
C PHE A 274 6.01 2.44 -22.83
N CYS A 275 5.65 3.41 -21.99
CA CYS A 275 6.08 4.80 -22.16
C CYS A 275 7.62 4.92 -22.04
N LYS A 276 8.18 6.02 -22.56
CA LYS A 276 9.63 6.29 -22.49
C LYS A 276 10.07 6.70 -21.08
N ASP A 277 9.29 7.56 -20.41
CA ASP A 277 9.56 8.06 -19.06
C ASP A 277 8.66 7.37 -18.04
N ARG A 278 9.10 6.20 -17.58
CA ARG A 278 8.35 5.39 -16.61
C ARG A 278 8.26 6.01 -15.22
N ASN A 279 9.15 6.90 -14.88
CA ASN A 279 9.19 7.56 -13.58
C ASN A 279 8.39 8.87 -13.57
N GLY A 280 8.18 9.46 -14.74
CA GLY A 280 7.42 10.70 -14.90
C GLY A 280 5.91 10.50 -15.06
N HIS A 281 5.40 9.27 -15.05
CA HIS A 281 3.97 9.01 -15.10
C HIS A 281 3.41 8.77 -13.69
N LEU A 282 2.20 9.32 -13.43
CA LEU A 282 1.43 9.01 -12.22
C LEU A 282 0.92 7.56 -12.27
N PHE A 283 0.35 7.17 -13.42
CA PHE A 283 -0.26 5.85 -13.61
C PHE A 283 0.68 4.90 -14.38
N TRP A 284 0.84 3.69 -13.82
CA TRP A 284 1.56 2.60 -14.49
C TRP A 284 0.72 2.00 -15.62
N ASP A 285 -0.47 1.53 -15.28
CA ASP A 285 -1.50 1.06 -16.22
C ASP A 285 -2.74 1.96 -16.16
N ALA A 286 -3.85 1.49 -16.64
CA ALA A 286 -5.08 2.28 -16.70
C ALA A 286 -5.68 2.65 -15.33
N ILE A 287 -5.23 2.02 -14.22
CA ILE A 287 -5.78 2.22 -12.86
C ILE A 287 -4.73 2.25 -11.76
N HIS A 288 -3.57 1.59 -11.93
CA HIS A 288 -2.58 1.48 -10.85
C HIS A 288 -1.51 2.57 -10.96
N PRO A 289 -1.00 3.07 -9.83
CA PRO A 289 0.07 4.06 -9.81
C PRO A 289 1.42 3.43 -10.18
N THR A 290 2.35 4.29 -10.64
CA THR A 290 3.76 3.91 -10.83
C THR A 290 4.48 3.76 -9.48
N LYS A 291 5.66 3.11 -9.50
CA LYS A 291 6.56 3.06 -8.32
C LYS A 291 6.91 4.45 -7.78
N THR A 292 6.98 5.48 -8.64
CA THR A 292 7.23 6.87 -8.21
C THR A 292 6.05 7.40 -7.42
N ALA A 293 4.82 7.16 -7.88
CA ALA A 293 3.62 7.52 -7.14
C ALA A 293 3.52 6.71 -5.82
N HIS A 294 3.77 5.42 -5.85
CA HIS A 294 3.82 4.59 -4.63
C HIS A 294 4.85 5.09 -3.62
N ARG A 295 6.03 5.55 -4.07
CA ARG A 295 7.03 6.15 -3.17
C ARG A 295 6.47 7.38 -2.46
N LEU A 296 5.86 8.30 -3.19
CA LEU A 296 5.25 9.49 -2.59
C LEU A 296 4.12 9.15 -1.62
N ILE A 297 3.25 8.20 -1.98
CA ILE A 297 2.19 7.72 -1.08
C ILE A 297 2.79 7.13 0.21
N GLY A 298 3.86 6.35 0.11
CA GLY A 298 4.55 5.77 1.27
C GLY A 298 5.18 6.84 2.19
N GLU A 299 5.76 7.89 1.61
CA GLU A 299 6.30 9.03 2.35
C GLU A 299 5.19 9.84 3.05
N ILE A 300 4.04 10.06 2.38
CA ILE A 300 2.87 10.69 2.99
C ILE A 300 2.32 9.82 4.13
N ALA A 301 2.27 8.50 3.94
CA ALA A 301 1.81 7.57 4.98
C ALA A 301 2.66 7.64 6.25
N LEU A 302 3.97 7.79 6.13
CA LEU A 302 4.85 8.03 7.29
C LEU A 302 4.53 9.34 8.00
N GLY A 303 4.25 10.39 7.22
CA GLY A 303 3.96 11.71 7.77
C GLY A 303 2.66 11.81 8.58
N VAL A 304 1.76 10.82 8.49
CA VAL A 304 0.53 10.77 9.30
C VAL A 304 0.67 9.88 10.54
N LEU A 305 1.77 9.15 10.67
CA LEU A 305 2.03 8.30 11.84
C LEU A 305 2.67 9.10 12.99
N PRO A 306 2.47 8.66 14.24
CA PRO A 306 3.13 9.31 15.38
C PRO A 306 4.64 9.08 15.35
N ILE A 307 5.36 10.07 15.83
CA ILE A 307 6.80 9.98 16.10
C ILE A 307 6.97 9.38 17.52
N ALA A 308 7.99 8.58 17.72
CA ALA A 308 8.35 8.10 19.06
C ALA A 308 8.82 9.29 19.92
N ASP A 309 8.34 9.34 21.17
CA ASP A 309 8.71 10.36 22.16
C ASP A 309 10.17 10.19 22.64
#